data_fb218dd5ef443074b4e1760113770daa
#
_entry.id   fb218dd5ef443074b4e1760113770daa
#
_cell.length_a   1.000
_cell.length_b   1.000
_cell.length_c   1.000
_cell.angle_alpha   90.00
_cell.angle_beta   90.00
_cell.angle_gamma   90.00
#
_symmetry.space_group_name_H-M   'P 1'
#
loop_
_entity.id
_entity.type
_entity.pdbx_description
1 polymer ?
#
loop_
_entity_poly.entity_id
_entity_poly.type
_entity_poly.pdbx_seq_one_letter_code
_entity_poly.pdbx_strand_id
1 'polypeptide(L)'
;ERIQRVAAKVKKFRDNGDDIVVVVSAMGGETNRLIELARQVSDGQPVGRELDVMVSTGEQVTIALLAMALIKLGVPAVSYTGNQVRILTDSAHTKARILHIDDQKLRADLKAGRVVVVAGFQGVDEQGNITTLGRGGSDTTGVALAAALKADECQIYTDVDGVYTTDPRVVPQARRLEKITFEEMLEMASLGSKVL
;
A
#
# COMPACT_ATOMS: atom_id res chain seq x y z
N GLU A 1 13.78 -8.57 -10.90
CA GLU A 1 14.57 -9.09 -9.76
C GLU A 1 13.92 -8.79 -8.40
N ARG A 2 13.58 -7.52 -8.05
CA ARG A 2 12.94 -7.17 -6.75
C ARG A 2 11.60 -7.88 -6.56
N ILE A 3 10.70 -7.86 -7.55
CA ILE A 3 9.39 -8.53 -7.50
C ILE A 3 9.56 -10.04 -7.25
N GLN A 4 10.53 -10.68 -7.88
CA GLN A 4 10.82 -12.10 -7.67
C GLN A 4 11.28 -12.40 -6.24
N ARG A 5 12.06 -11.51 -5.63
CA ARG A 5 12.47 -11.64 -4.22
C ARG A 5 11.27 -11.49 -3.27
N VAL A 6 10.38 -10.53 -3.55
CA VAL A 6 9.13 -10.37 -2.79
C VAL A 6 8.27 -11.63 -2.92
N ALA A 7 8.06 -12.14 -4.15
CA ALA A 7 7.29 -13.37 -4.38
C ALA A 7 7.87 -14.57 -3.62
N ALA A 8 9.21 -14.74 -3.62
CA ALA A 8 9.85 -15.80 -2.87
C ALA A 8 9.67 -15.67 -1.36
N LYS A 9 9.66 -14.42 -0.83
CA LYS A 9 9.40 -14.16 0.58
C LYS A 9 7.94 -14.47 0.95
N VAL A 10 6.98 -14.02 0.15
CA VAL A 10 5.56 -14.31 0.34
C VAL A 10 5.30 -15.82 0.30
N LYS A 11 5.95 -16.53 -0.63
CA LYS A 11 5.85 -17.99 -0.70
C LYS A 11 6.27 -18.65 0.61
N LYS A 12 7.33 -18.22 1.26
CA LYS A 12 7.78 -18.78 2.55
C LYS A 12 6.70 -18.68 3.64
N PHE A 13 6.04 -17.52 3.75
CA PHE A 13 4.93 -17.36 4.69
C PHE A 13 3.75 -18.26 4.30
N ARG A 14 3.41 -18.35 3.02
CA ARG A 14 2.32 -19.22 2.57
C ARG A 14 2.63 -20.70 2.83
N ASP A 15 3.86 -21.14 2.61
CA ASP A 15 4.32 -22.50 2.90
C ASP A 15 4.26 -22.84 4.40
N ASN A 16 4.36 -21.84 5.29
CA ASN A 16 4.15 -21.99 6.73
C ASN A 16 2.68 -22.12 7.13
N GLY A 17 1.73 -21.93 6.21
CA GLY A 17 0.30 -22.03 6.46
C GLY A 17 -0.40 -20.69 6.68
N ASP A 18 0.30 -19.56 6.54
CA ASP A 18 -0.27 -18.23 6.74
C ASP A 18 -1.24 -17.86 5.61
N ASP A 19 -2.34 -17.21 5.94
CA ASP A 19 -3.18 -16.50 4.98
C ASP A 19 -2.62 -15.11 4.75
N ILE A 20 -2.40 -14.74 3.48
CA ILE A 20 -1.58 -13.56 3.14
C ILE A 20 -2.32 -12.60 2.23
N VAL A 21 -2.39 -11.35 2.64
CA VAL A 21 -2.70 -10.20 1.78
C VAL A 21 -1.42 -9.37 1.64
N VAL A 22 -1.04 -9.07 0.40
CA VAL A 22 0.13 -8.24 0.09
C VAL A 22 -0.34 -6.93 -0.51
N VAL A 23 -0.04 -5.82 0.14
CA VAL A 23 -0.28 -4.48 -0.40
C VAL A 23 1.02 -3.97 -1.01
N VAL A 24 0.97 -3.49 -2.23
CA VAL A 24 2.15 -3.02 -2.95
C VAL A 24 2.03 -1.58 -3.38
N SER A 25 3.17 -0.89 -3.40
CA SER A 25 3.34 0.41 -4.03
C SER A 25 3.72 0.27 -5.49
N ALA A 26 3.67 1.36 -6.24
CA ALA A 26 4.26 1.45 -7.57
C ALA A 26 5.77 1.15 -7.52
N MET A 27 6.32 0.73 -8.63
CA MET A 27 7.77 0.54 -8.76
C MET A 27 8.50 1.87 -8.57
N GLY A 28 9.74 1.80 -8.07
CA GLY A 28 10.52 2.99 -7.75
C GLY A 28 10.60 3.99 -8.91
N GLY A 29 10.24 5.24 -8.62
CA GLY A 29 10.22 6.34 -9.59
C GLY A 29 8.98 6.43 -10.48
N GLU A 30 8.12 5.41 -10.53
CA GLU A 30 6.98 5.37 -11.45
C GLU A 30 5.94 6.44 -11.14
N THR A 31 5.56 6.62 -9.88
CA THR A 31 4.62 7.68 -9.48
C THR A 31 5.13 9.06 -9.86
N ASN A 32 6.43 9.34 -9.63
CA ASN A 32 7.02 10.62 -10.00
C ASN A 32 7.04 10.82 -11.52
N ARG A 33 7.32 9.77 -12.28
CA ARG A 33 7.28 9.81 -13.76
C ARG A 33 5.88 10.14 -14.26
N LEU A 34 4.86 9.53 -13.70
CA LEU A 34 3.46 9.78 -14.06
C LEU A 34 3.03 11.21 -13.71
N ILE A 35 3.39 11.70 -12.52
CA ILE A 35 3.12 13.09 -12.11
C ILE A 35 3.79 14.08 -13.07
N GLU A 36 5.03 13.81 -13.48
CA GLU A 36 5.73 14.68 -14.42
C GLU A 36 5.07 14.72 -15.80
N LEU A 37 4.61 13.57 -16.30
CA LEU A 37 3.81 13.52 -17.54
C LEU A 37 2.52 14.34 -17.42
N ALA A 38 1.82 14.24 -16.29
CA ALA A 38 0.62 15.04 -16.05
C ALA A 38 0.92 16.54 -16.08
N ARG A 39 2.01 16.97 -15.46
CA ARG A 39 2.44 18.38 -15.44
C ARG A 39 2.76 18.92 -16.83
N GLN A 40 3.43 18.11 -17.66
CA GLN A 40 3.79 18.51 -19.02
C GLN A 40 2.58 18.79 -19.91
N VAL A 41 1.50 18.03 -19.77
CA VAL A 41 0.29 18.20 -20.59
C VAL A 41 -0.72 19.20 -20.01
N SER A 42 -0.53 19.66 -18.78
CA SER A 42 -1.46 20.53 -18.05
C SER A 42 -0.84 21.87 -17.65
N ASP A 43 0.23 22.28 -18.29
CA ASP A 43 0.96 23.52 -17.96
C ASP A 43 1.29 23.64 -16.45
N GLY A 44 1.63 22.50 -15.83
CA GLY A 44 1.98 22.42 -14.42
C GLY A 44 0.80 22.32 -13.43
N GLN A 45 -0.44 22.31 -13.91
CA GLN A 45 -1.65 22.30 -13.09
C GLN A 45 -2.57 21.10 -13.40
N PRO A 46 -2.17 19.86 -13.08
CA PRO A 46 -2.99 18.70 -13.35
C PRO A 46 -4.28 18.71 -12.52
N VAL A 47 -5.40 18.34 -13.15
CA VAL A 47 -6.68 18.17 -12.46
C VAL A 47 -6.62 16.95 -11.56
N GLY A 48 -6.95 17.11 -10.27
CA GLY A 48 -6.77 16.07 -9.24
C GLY A 48 -7.44 14.74 -9.59
N ARG A 49 -8.69 14.77 -10.08
CA ARG A 49 -9.39 13.54 -10.50
C ARG A 49 -8.65 12.78 -11.59
N GLU A 50 -8.17 13.47 -12.62
CA GLU A 50 -7.46 12.83 -13.74
C GLU A 50 -6.04 12.40 -13.33
N LEU A 51 -5.43 13.14 -12.40
CA LEU A 51 -4.16 12.74 -11.80
C LEU A 51 -4.30 11.43 -11.03
N ASP A 52 -5.37 11.26 -10.23
CA ASP A 52 -5.65 10.01 -9.51
C ASP A 52 -5.81 8.82 -10.47
N VAL A 53 -6.56 8.99 -11.56
CA VAL A 53 -6.69 7.96 -12.62
C VAL A 53 -5.31 7.54 -13.12
N MET A 54 -4.45 8.51 -13.40
CA MET A 54 -3.14 8.24 -14.01
C MET A 54 -2.15 7.62 -13.02
N VAL A 55 -1.99 8.20 -11.81
CA VAL A 55 -1.01 7.71 -10.85
C VAL A 55 -1.39 6.35 -10.27
N SER A 56 -2.68 6.02 -10.18
CA SER A 56 -3.14 4.69 -9.71
C SER A 56 -2.67 3.54 -10.59
N THR A 57 -2.31 3.80 -11.84
CA THR A 57 -1.82 2.75 -12.76
C THR A 57 -0.48 2.16 -12.34
N GLY A 58 0.34 2.89 -11.59
CA GLY A 58 1.62 2.42 -11.11
C GLY A 58 1.50 1.16 -10.24
N GLU A 59 0.61 1.18 -9.28
CA GLU A 59 0.32 0.03 -8.41
C GLU A 59 -0.38 -1.09 -9.17
N GLN A 60 -1.23 -0.76 -10.16
CA GLN A 60 -1.91 -1.76 -11.00
C GLN A 60 -0.90 -2.61 -11.79
N VAL A 61 0.16 -2.01 -12.29
CA VAL A 61 1.26 -2.77 -12.91
C VAL A 61 1.93 -3.69 -11.89
N THR A 62 2.24 -3.16 -10.70
CA THR A 62 2.97 -3.91 -9.68
C THR A 62 2.19 -5.11 -9.15
N ILE A 63 0.87 -4.97 -8.90
CA ILE A 63 0.04 -6.09 -8.42
C ILE A 63 0.00 -7.24 -9.42
N ALA A 64 -0.14 -6.93 -10.71
CA ALA A 64 -0.18 -7.94 -11.77
C ALA A 64 1.16 -8.69 -11.88
N LEU A 65 2.28 -7.96 -11.86
CA LEU A 65 3.61 -8.56 -11.91
C LEU A 65 3.89 -9.46 -10.71
N LEU A 66 3.49 -9.05 -9.49
CA LEU A 66 3.67 -9.86 -8.29
C LEU A 66 2.80 -11.11 -8.32
N ALA A 67 1.53 -10.99 -8.71
CA ALA A 67 0.64 -12.14 -8.86
C ALA A 67 1.18 -13.16 -9.87
N MET A 68 1.66 -12.71 -11.03
CA MET A 68 2.31 -13.60 -12.02
C MET A 68 3.56 -14.26 -11.46
N ALA A 69 4.39 -13.54 -10.69
CA ALA A 69 5.58 -14.11 -10.07
C ALA A 69 5.24 -15.18 -9.02
N LEU A 70 4.18 -14.99 -8.22
CA LEU A 70 3.68 -15.97 -7.27
C LEU A 70 3.15 -17.22 -7.97
N ILE A 71 2.33 -17.05 -9.00
CA ILE A 71 1.78 -18.16 -9.80
C ILE A 71 2.92 -18.98 -10.43
N LYS A 72 3.96 -18.33 -10.95
CA LYS A 72 5.15 -19.00 -11.47
C LYS A 72 5.86 -19.87 -10.42
N LEU A 73 5.80 -19.48 -9.14
CA LEU A 73 6.36 -20.24 -8.02
C LEU A 73 5.40 -21.34 -7.51
N GLY A 74 4.27 -21.58 -8.17
CA GLY A 74 3.25 -22.55 -7.76
C GLY A 74 2.34 -22.07 -6.63
N VAL A 75 2.33 -20.77 -6.32
CA VAL A 75 1.46 -20.18 -5.29
C VAL A 75 0.21 -19.60 -5.95
N PRO A 76 -1.00 -20.12 -5.67
CA PRO A 76 -2.23 -19.51 -6.17
C PRO A 76 -2.34 -18.07 -5.69
N ALA A 77 -2.48 -17.13 -6.61
CA ALA A 77 -2.54 -15.71 -6.31
C ALA A 77 -3.54 -14.99 -7.19
N VAL A 78 -4.10 -13.90 -6.68
CA VAL A 78 -5.01 -13.03 -7.40
C VAL A 78 -4.69 -11.57 -7.05
N SER A 79 -4.79 -10.67 -8.04
CA SER A 79 -4.52 -9.25 -7.83
C SER A 79 -5.80 -8.42 -7.94
N TYR A 80 -5.90 -7.37 -7.13
CA TYR A 80 -7.03 -6.45 -7.11
C TYR A 80 -6.59 -5.00 -7.04
N THR A 81 -7.27 -4.16 -7.82
CA THR A 81 -7.26 -2.71 -7.64
C THR A 81 -8.08 -2.30 -6.42
N GLY A 82 -7.89 -1.09 -5.92
CA GLY A 82 -8.69 -0.57 -4.81
C GLY A 82 -10.21 -0.58 -5.08
N ASN A 83 -10.61 -0.32 -6.34
CA ASN A 83 -12.02 -0.39 -6.74
C ASN A 83 -12.59 -1.83 -6.67
N GLN A 84 -11.83 -2.83 -7.11
CA GLN A 84 -12.30 -4.22 -7.14
C GLN A 84 -12.56 -4.81 -5.75
N VAL A 85 -11.88 -4.32 -4.73
CA VAL A 85 -12.09 -4.68 -3.31
C VAL A 85 -12.79 -3.57 -2.53
N ARG A 86 -13.37 -2.59 -3.23
CA ARG A 86 -14.14 -1.48 -2.67
C ARG A 86 -13.47 -0.83 -1.45
N ILE A 87 -12.24 -0.38 -1.63
CA ILE A 87 -11.64 0.59 -0.70
C ILE A 87 -12.37 1.91 -0.93
N LEU A 88 -13.48 2.09 -0.20
CA LEU A 88 -14.31 3.28 -0.31
C LEU A 88 -13.63 4.46 0.36
N THR A 89 -13.58 5.58 -0.34
CA THR A 89 -12.97 6.82 0.15
C THR A 89 -13.94 8.00 0.03
N ASP A 90 -13.59 9.12 0.65
CA ASP A 90 -14.15 10.41 0.28
C ASP A 90 -13.65 10.85 -1.11
N SER A 91 -14.24 11.94 -1.65
CA SER A 91 -13.89 12.47 -2.98
C SER A 91 -12.78 13.53 -2.94
N ALA A 92 -11.95 13.55 -1.89
CA ALA A 92 -10.84 14.48 -1.79
C ALA A 92 -9.66 14.01 -2.64
N HIS A 93 -9.77 14.13 -3.97
CA HIS A 93 -8.76 13.67 -4.92
C HIS A 93 -7.34 14.05 -4.49
N THR A 94 -6.37 13.16 -4.75
CA THR A 94 -4.95 13.23 -4.39
C THR A 94 -4.62 13.13 -2.88
N LYS A 95 -5.62 13.18 -2.02
CA LYS A 95 -5.51 13.09 -0.54
C LYS A 95 -6.76 12.49 0.11
N ALA A 96 -7.41 11.57 -0.57
CA ALA A 96 -8.62 10.92 -0.09
C ALA A 96 -8.39 10.13 1.21
N ARG A 97 -9.45 9.98 1.99
CA ARG A 97 -9.45 9.20 3.24
C ARG A 97 -10.30 7.96 3.07
N ILE A 98 -9.81 6.83 3.55
CA ILE A 98 -10.56 5.58 3.56
C ILE A 98 -11.73 5.71 4.54
N LEU A 99 -12.93 5.44 4.06
CA LEU A 99 -14.17 5.43 4.84
C LEU A 99 -14.58 4.01 5.24
N HIS A 100 -14.44 3.06 4.30
CA HIS A 100 -14.84 1.68 4.48
C HIS A 100 -14.09 0.76 3.52
N ILE A 101 -13.94 -0.51 3.89
CA ILE A 101 -13.41 -1.57 3.03
C ILE A 101 -14.38 -2.74 3.05
N ASP A 102 -14.78 -3.22 1.86
CA ASP A 102 -15.53 -4.47 1.73
C ASP A 102 -14.54 -5.64 1.68
N ASP A 103 -14.50 -6.42 2.77
CA ASP A 103 -13.53 -7.51 2.93
C ASP A 103 -14.02 -8.89 2.45
N GLN A 104 -15.28 -8.99 2.00
CA GLN A 104 -15.90 -10.28 1.66
C GLN A 104 -15.13 -11.02 0.57
N LYS A 105 -14.75 -10.31 -0.48
CA LYS A 105 -14.00 -10.88 -1.61
C LYS A 105 -12.61 -11.35 -1.20
N LEU A 106 -11.93 -10.57 -0.35
CA LEU A 106 -10.62 -10.91 0.18
C LEU A 106 -10.68 -12.18 1.03
N ARG A 107 -11.66 -12.26 1.94
CA ARG A 107 -11.87 -13.45 2.78
C ARG A 107 -12.20 -14.70 1.97
N ALA A 108 -13.00 -14.57 0.91
CA ALA A 108 -13.33 -15.69 0.03
C ALA A 108 -12.08 -16.24 -0.67
N ASP A 109 -11.20 -15.37 -1.14
CA ASP A 109 -9.94 -15.77 -1.79
C ASP A 109 -8.95 -16.39 -0.81
N LEU A 110 -8.79 -15.82 0.38
CA LEU A 110 -7.96 -16.38 1.45
C LEU A 110 -8.44 -17.77 1.83
N LYS A 111 -9.76 -17.95 2.03
CA LYS A 111 -10.36 -19.25 2.31
C LYS A 111 -10.15 -20.26 1.18
N ALA A 112 -10.07 -19.80 -0.06
CA ALA A 112 -9.75 -20.63 -1.22
C ALA A 112 -8.23 -20.92 -1.35
N GLY A 113 -7.42 -20.51 -0.39
CA GLY A 113 -5.97 -20.74 -0.35
C GLY A 113 -5.15 -19.85 -1.28
N ARG A 114 -5.73 -18.73 -1.75
CA ARG A 114 -5.02 -17.77 -2.62
C ARG A 114 -4.30 -16.71 -1.79
N VAL A 115 -3.14 -16.30 -2.26
CA VAL A 115 -2.52 -15.04 -1.85
C VAL A 115 -3.23 -13.90 -2.58
N VAL A 116 -3.67 -12.91 -1.83
CA VAL A 116 -4.33 -11.73 -2.41
C VAL A 116 -3.36 -10.58 -2.50
N VAL A 117 -3.19 -10.00 -3.69
CA VAL A 117 -2.31 -8.85 -3.93
C VAL A 117 -3.17 -7.63 -4.22
N VAL A 118 -3.09 -6.61 -3.38
CA VAL A 118 -3.91 -5.40 -3.47
C VAL A 118 -3.05 -4.20 -3.82
N ALA A 119 -3.54 -3.39 -4.77
CA ALA A 119 -2.93 -2.11 -5.07
C ALA A 119 -3.10 -1.15 -3.89
N GLY A 120 -1.99 -0.72 -3.31
CA GLY A 120 -2.00 0.32 -2.30
C GLY A 120 -2.27 1.71 -2.87
N PHE A 121 -2.34 2.71 -2.00
CA PHE A 121 -2.43 4.12 -2.37
C PHE A 121 -3.75 4.56 -3.01
N GLN A 122 -4.62 3.67 -3.45
CA GLN A 122 -5.80 3.95 -4.25
C GLN A 122 -7.09 3.39 -3.67
N GLY A 123 -8.20 4.06 -3.96
CA GLY A 123 -9.55 3.62 -3.64
C GLY A 123 -10.55 4.12 -4.68
N VAL A 124 -11.79 4.15 -4.29
CA VAL A 124 -12.92 4.60 -5.11
C VAL A 124 -13.88 5.41 -4.26
N ASP A 125 -14.39 6.51 -4.77
CA ASP A 125 -15.45 7.28 -4.11
C ASP A 125 -16.85 6.69 -4.39
N GLU A 126 -17.89 7.26 -3.77
CA GLU A 126 -19.27 6.81 -3.93
C GLU A 126 -19.78 6.94 -5.37
N GLN A 127 -19.21 7.83 -6.17
CA GLN A 127 -19.56 8.03 -7.57
C GLN A 127 -18.81 7.07 -8.51
N GLY A 128 -17.90 6.25 -7.98
CA GLY A 128 -17.10 5.32 -8.75
C GLY A 128 -15.82 5.93 -9.35
N ASN A 129 -15.46 7.15 -8.95
CA ASN A 129 -14.20 7.75 -9.39
C ASN A 129 -13.02 7.14 -8.62
N ILE A 130 -11.92 6.91 -9.32
CA ILE A 130 -10.65 6.52 -8.68
C ILE A 130 -10.15 7.68 -7.82
N THR A 131 -9.68 7.36 -6.63
CA THR A 131 -9.08 8.30 -5.69
C THR A 131 -7.73 7.81 -5.24
N THR A 132 -6.84 8.73 -4.82
CA THR A 132 -5.56 8.39 -4.20
C THR A 132 -5.41 9.04 -2.82
N LEU A 133 -4.66 8.34 -1.94
CA LEU A 133 -4.60 8.68 -0.51
C LEU A 133 -3.51 9.71 -0.15
N GLY A 134 -2.67 10.07 -1.09
CA GLY A 134 -1.53 10.94 -0.81
C GLY A 134 -0.29 10.18 -0.28
N ARG A 135 0.65 10.89 0.32
CA ARG A 135 1.92 10.31 0.82
C ARG A 135 1.66 9.26 1.90
N GLY A 136 2.43 8.16 1.88
CA GLY A 136 2.25 7.04 2.80
C GLY A 136 1.00 6.19 2.51
N GLY A 137 0.33 6.44 1.38
CA GLY A 137 -0.96 5.84 1.06
C GLY A 137 -0.95 4.31 0.98
N SER A 138 0.15 3.69 0.55
CA SER A 138 0.26 2.22 0.54
C SER A 138 0.33 1.64 1.94
N ASP A 139 1.05 2.28 2.86
CA ASP A 139 1.12 1.87 4.26
C ASP A 139 -0.24 2.04 4.93
N THR A 140 -0.90 3.17 4.68
CA THR A 140 -2.29 3.42 5.12
C THR A 140 -3.24 2.34 4.60
N THR A 141 -3.13 1.94 3.34
CA THR A 141 -3.92 0.84 2.77
C THR A 141 -3.63 -0.48 3.49
N GLY A 142 -2.37 -0.78 3.75
CA GLY A 142 -1.96 -2.00 4.47
C GLY A 142 -2.56 -2.08 5.86
N VAL A 143 -2.44 -1.02 6.64
CA VAL A 143 -3.01 -0.93 8.00
C VAL A 143 -4.54 -1.02 7.98
N ALA A 144 -5.21 -0.32 7.05
CA ALA A 144 -6.66 -0.35 6.93
C ALA A 144 -7.19 -1.74 6.56
N LEU A 145 -6.51 -2.44 5.64
CA LEU A 145 -6.84 -3.83 5.27
C LEU A 145 -6.59 -4.79 6.42
N ALA A 146 -5.50 -4.65 7.16
CA ALA A 146 -5.22 -5.46 8.33
C ALA A 146 -6.32 -5.29 9.41
N ALA A 147 -6.76 -4.07 9.64
CA ALA A 147 -7.87 -3.79 10.57
C ALA A 147 -9.20 -4.38 10.08
N ALA A 148 -9.57 -4.20 8.80
CA ALA A 148 -10.79 -4.73 8.23
C ALA A 148 -10.85 -6.26 8.27
N LEU A 149 -9.73 -6.91 7.98
CA LEU A 149 -9.59 -8.37 7.99
C LEU A 149 -9.40 -8.95 9.40
N LYS A 150 -9.12 -8.10 10.41
CA LYS A 150 -8.69 -8.51 11.74
C LYS A 150 -7.47 -9.42 11.67
N ALA A 151 -6.48 -8.98 10.91
CA ALA A 151 -5.24 -9.73 10.74
C ALA A 151 -4.48 -9.85 12.06
N ASP A 152 -3.77 -10.96 12.25
CA ASP A 152 -2.94 -11.18 13.45
C ASP A 152 -1.73 -10.23 13.45
N GLU A 153 -1.24 -9.85 12.27
CA GLU A 153 -0.06 -9.00 12.10
C GLU A 153 -0.13 -8.18 10.81
N CYS A 154 0.38 -6.95 10.86
CA CYS A 154 0.63 -6.11 9.69
C CYS A 154 2.12 -5.78 9.63
N GLN A 155 2.82 -6.32 8.64
CA GLN A 155 4.25 -6.08 8.43
C GLN A 155 4.47 -5.06 7.33
N ILE A 156 5.15 -3.95 7.63
CA ILE A 156 5.52 -2.92 6.66
C ILE A 156 7.00 -3.12 6.29
N TYR A 157 7.26 -3.36 5.02
CA TYR A 157 8.61 -3.49 4.46
C TYR A 157 9.00 -2.21 3.74
N THR A 158 10.01 -1.54 4.25
CA THR A 158 10.48 -0.24 3.78
C THR A 158 12.00 -0.24 3.65
N ASP A 159 12.57 0.83 3.14
CA ASP A 159 14.01 1.06 3.00
C ASP A 159 14.66 1.66 4.25
N VAL A 160 13.88 1.91 5.30
CA VAL A 160 14.37 2.28 6.63
C VAL A 160 14.29 1.09 7.58
N ASP A 161 15.20 1.02 8.53
CA ASP A 161 15.35 -0.13 9.42
C ASP A 161 14.54 -0.05 10.72
N GLY A 162 13.70 0.98 10.86
CA GLY A 162 12.76 1.12 11.97
C GLY A 162 12.46 2.55 12.38
N VAL A 163 11.70 2.67 13.46
CA VAL A 163 11.38 3.93 14.10
C VAL A 163 12.48 4.26 15.12
N TYR A 164 12.93 5.50 15.13
CA TYR A 164 13.98 5.99 16.04
C TYR A 164 13.42 7.04 16.99
N THR A 165 14.11 7.24 18.12
CA THR A 165 13.78 8.30 19.11
C THR A 165 13.86 9.71 18.51
N THR A 166 14.66 9.89 17.46
CA THR A 166 14.76 11.09 16.62
C THR A 166 15.48 10.73 15.33
N ASP A 167 15.63 11.63 14.37
CA ASP A 167 16.31 11.35 13.11
C ASP A 167 17.81 11.04 13.34
N PRO A 168 18.29 9.82 13.10
CA PRO A 168 19.68 9.44 13.33
C PRO A 168 20.68 10.17 12.41
N ARG A 169 20.21 10.77 11.32
CA ARG A 169 21.04 11.58 10.43
C ARG A 169 21.35 12.96 11.04
N VAL A 170 20.50 13.41 11.96
CA VAL A 170 20.65 14.70 12.66
C VAL A 170 21.26 14.48 14.04
N VAL A 171 20.83 13.43 14.73
CA VAL A 171 21.32 13.10 16.09
C VAL A 171 21.93 11.71 16.08
N PRO A 172 23.26 11.57 16.02
CA PRO A 172 23.93 10.25 15.96
C PRO A 172 23.64 9.33 17.15
N GLN A 173 23.18 9.88 18.29
CA GLN A 173 22.81 9.13 19.49
C GLN A 173 21.37 8.61 19.45
N ALA A 174 20.61 8.85 18.36
CA ALA A 174 19.26 8.33 18.18
C ALA A 174 19.26 6.80 18.30
N ARG A 175 18.30 6.28 19.05
CA ARG A 175 18.15 4.83 19.26
C ARG A 175 16.94 4.31 18.52
N ARG A 176 17.09 3.16 17.86
CA ARG A 176 15.96 2.47 17.27
C ARG A 176 15.04 1.93 18.37
N LEU A 177 13.75 2.13 18.21
CA LEU A 177 12.71 1.62 19.11
C LEU A 177 12.33 0.20 18.65
N GLU A 178 12.41 -0.76 19.57
CA GLU A 178 11.98 -2.14 19.31
C GLU A 178 10.47 -2.27 19.40
N LYS A 179 9.84 -1.48 20.26
CA LYS A 179 8.40 -1.40 20.47
C LYS A 179 7.99 0.03 20.73
N ILE A 180 6.82 0.41 20.27
CA ILE A 180 6.20 1.70 20.52
C ILE A 180 4.68 1.48 20.61
N THR A 181 3.99 2.21 21.49
CA THR A 181 2.53 2.17 21.57
C THR A 181 1.90 3.05 20.48
N PHE A 182 0.60 2.87 20.24
CA PHE A 182 -0.13 3.71 19.28
C PHE A 182 -0.13 5.18 19.70
N GLU A 183 -0.29 5.45 20.98
CA GLU A 183 -0.30 6.79 21.56
C GLU A 183 1.06 7.48 21.37
N GLU A 184 2.15 6.80 21.70
CA GLU A 184 3.51 7.31 21.50
C GLU A 184 3.81 7.57 20.02
N MET A 185 3.39 6.65 19.14
CA MET A 185 3.59 6.82 17.69
C MET A 185 2.78 7.99 17.14
N LEU A 186 1.54 8.19 17.62
CA LEU A 186 0.69 9.30 17.22
C LEU A 186 1.31 10.64 17.65
N GLU A 187 1.87 10.72 18.85
CA GLU A 187 2.57 11.91 19.33
C GLU A 187 3.80 12.20 18.46
N MET A 188 4.65 11.20 18.21
CA MET A 188 5.82 11.35 17.34
C MET A 188 5.44 11.79 15.91
N ALA A 189 4.37 11.23 15.35
CA ALA A 189 3.89 11.60 14.03
C ALA A 189 3.38 13.04 13.99
N SER A 190 2.68 13.49 15.04
CA SER A 190 2.18 14.88 15.16
C SER A 190 3.31 15.90 15.25
N LEU A 191 4.45 15.51 15.82
CA LEU A 191 5.65 16.35 15.95
C LEU A 191 6.60 16.27 14.75
N GLY A 192 6.24 15.53 13.68
CA GLY A 192 6.96 15.53 12.42
C GLY A 192 7.73 14.26 12.10
N SER A 193 7.53 13.15 12.80
CA SER A 193 8.02 11.85 12.39
C SER A 193 7.43 11.49 11.02
N LYS A 194 8.26 10.99 10.08
CA LYS A 194 7.88 10.73 8.69
C LYS A 194 7.83 9.24 8.36
N VAL A 195 7.67 8.38 9.33
CA VAL A 195 7.68 6.92 9.11
C VAL A 195 6.35 6.41 8.60
N LEU A 196 5.26 7.07 8.95
CA LEU A 196 3.89 6.80 8.50
C LEU A 196 3.19 8.07 8.05
#